data_7769dfc1c6d1e5483ea02b8741115ccd
#
_entry.id   7769dfc1c6d1e5483ea02b8741115ccd
#
_cell.length_a   1.000
_cell.length_b   1.000
_cell.length_c   1.000
_cell.angle_alpha   90.00
_cell.angle_beta   90.00
_cell.angle_gamma   90.00
#
_symmetry.space_group_name_H-M   'P 1'
#
loop_
_entity.id
_entity.type
_entity.pdbx_description
1 polymer ?
#
loop_
_entity_poly.entity_id
_entity_poly.type
_entity_poly.pdbx_seq_one_letter_code
_entity_poly.pdbx_strand_id
1 'polypeptide(L)'
;MAFGVDLVTFYHPSFWGVSDYAQIAALAGRDLPAFWNKLFDAVRDSGVRGVETTFSPFHWRDAVAAFGSAEAVATALTARGLTLASGFLVDLDREADLASAAAQARILAEARDYARFIRACGGGVMVVGMPCRRTFLLEPVRVVDLAMAASLADFINRLGIETAREGVRLALHTEAHSVFCAPRDIDLFMLLTDPRYVHFCPDSAHIALEGGDPVAVAARHQERICIAHWKDATAGMPIDTVIDAGIHDRHKPFFCPMGEGIVAWDRWADLIRARGDAMWSILELDAAPDPVAAIRAGHAYAGSLTC
;
A
#
# COMPACT_ATOMS: atom_id res chain seq x y z
N MET A 1 -5.27 -14.40 -11.79
CA MET A 1 -4.84 -13.19 -11.02
C MET A 1 -3.32 -13.07 -11.07
N ALA A 2 -2.80 -11.86 -11.12
CA ALA A 2 -1.36 -11.59 -11.03
C ALA A 2 -1.03 -11.18 -9.59
N PHE A 3 -0.02 -11.84 -8.98
CA PHE A 3 0.38 -11.55 -7.61
C PHE A 3 1.69 -10.76 -7.56
N GLY A 4 1.70 -9.76 -6.70
CA GLY A 4 2.86 -8.95 -6.32
C GLY A 4 3.04 -8.93 -4.82
N VAL A 5 4.02 -8.17 -4.35
CA VAL A 5 4.30 -7.95 -2.93
C VAL A 5 4.61 -6.49 -2.66
N ASP A 6 4.07 -5.94 -1.56
CA ASP A 6 4.56 -4.68 -0.99
C ASP A 6 5.90 -4.93 -0.31
N LEU A 7 6.88 -4.09 -0.63
CA LEU A 7 8.24 -4.21 -0.10
C LEU A 7 8.33 -3.97 1.42
N VAL A 8 7.28 -3.42 2.07
CA VAL A 8 7.20 -3.33 3.54
C VAL A 8 7.35 -4.71 4.20
N THR A 9 6.93 -5.78 3.51
CA THR A 9 7.09 -7.17 3.98
C THR A 9 8.56 -7.52 4.27
N PHE A 10 9.50 -6.90 3.57
CA PHE A 10 10.95 -7.07 3.77
C PHE A 10 11.54 -6.15 4.84
N TYR A 11 10.72 -5.30 5.49
CA TYR A 11 11.21 -4.36 6.50
C TYR A 11 11.34 -5.02 7.87
N HIS A 12 12.14 -6.11 7.95
CA HIS A 12 12.45 -6.79 9.22
C HIS A 12 13.96 -7.00 9.38
N PRO A 13 14.55 -6.70 10.55
CA PRO A 13 15.98 -6.80 10.79
C PRO A 13 16.58 -8.17 10.48
N SER A 14 15.87 -9.26 10.81
CA SER A 14 16.33 -10.64 10.58
C SER A 14 16.65 -10.94 9.12
N PHE A 15 15.82 -10.47 8.17
CA PHE A 15 16.07 -10.68 6.74
C PHE A 15 17.38 -10.02 6.27
N TRP A 16 17.69 -8.86 6.85
CA TRP A 16 18.88 -8.10 6.51
C TRP A 16 20.12 -8.52 7.31
N GLY A 17 19.97 -9.34 8.35
CA GLY A 17 21.07 -9.75 9.23
C GLY A 17 21.56 -8.61 10.14
N VAL A 18 20.66 -7.73 10.53
CA VAL A 18 20.94 -6.59 11.42
C VAL A 18 20.12 -6.71 12.73
N SER A 19 20.45 -5.93 13.76
CA SER A 19 19.84 -6.05 15.08
C SER A 19 18.53 -5.27 15.25
N ASP A 20 18.35 -4.20 14.49
CA ASP A 20 17.19 -3.31 14.62
C ASP A 20 16.81 -2.63 13.30
N TYR A 21 15.63 -2.00 13.28
CA TYR A 21 15.06 -1.35 12.09
C TYR A 21 15.93 -0.17 11.58
N ALA A 22 16.56 0.60 12.46
CA ALA A 22 17.39 1.74 12.05
C ALA A 22 18.63 1.27 11.25
N GLN A 23 19.14 0.09 11.55
CA GLN A 23 20.28 -0.48 10.84
C GLN A 23 19.93 -0.94 9.41
N ILE A 24 18.65 -1.16 9.06
CA ILE A 24 18.24 -1.47 7.69
C ILE A 24 18.57 -0.29 6.78
N ALA A 25 18.20 0.93 7.17
CA ALA A 25 18.52 2.13 6.41
C ALA A 25 20.03 2.39 6.32
N ALA A 26 20.75 2.15 7.43
CA ALA A 26 22.21 2.26 7.44
C ALA A 26 22.90 1.25 6.52
N LEU A 27 22.37 0.02 6.44
CA LEU A 27 22.85 -1.01 5.52
C LEU A 27 22.62 -0.59 4.05
N ALA A 28 21.41 -0.12 3.74
CA ALA A 28 21.09 0.40 2.40
C ALA A 28 22.04 1.55 2.00
N GLY A 29 22.32 2.47 2.93
CA GLY A 29 23.23 3.60 2.68
C GLY A 29 24.71 3.22 2.44
N ARG A 30 25.13 1.99 2.84
CA ARG A 30 26.51 1.53 2.60
C ARG A 30 26.73 1.03 1.17
N ASP A 31 25.76 0.31 0.63
CA ASP A 31 25.82 -0.26 -0.73
C ASP A 31 24.39 -0.42 -1.26
N LEU A 32 23.86 0.66 -1.77
CA LEU A 32 22.47 0.71 -2.26
C LEU A 32 22.22 -0.24 -3.44
N PRO A 33 23.12 -0.39 -4.41
CA PRO A 33 22.99 -1.39 -5.47
C PRO A 33 22.92 -2.83 -4.95
N ALA A 34 23.79 -3.22 -4.02
CA ALA A 34 23.77 -4.58 -3.45
C ALA A 34 22.49 -4.81 -2.63
N PHE A 35 22.02 -3.80 -1.89
CA PHE A 35 20.78 -3.84 -1.14
C PHE A 35 19.56 -4.13 -2.04
N TRP A 36 19.40 -3.36 -3.13
CA TRP A 36 18.30 -3.52 -4.06
C TRP A 36 18.39 -4.80 -4.90
N ASN A 37 19.59 -5.24 -5.26
CA ASN A 37 19.78 -6.54 -5.93
C ASN A 37 19.35 -7.70 -5.02
N LYS A 38 19.76 -7.71 -3.74
CA LYS A 38 19.31 -8.70 -2.76
C LYS A 38 17.80 -8.71 -2.62
N LEU A 39 17.18 -7.51 -2.55
CA LEU A 39 15.73 -7.37 -2.43
C LEU A 39 14.99 -7.95 -3.63
N PHE A 40 15.38 -7.59 -4.85
CA PHE A 40 14.75 -8.11 -6.06
C PHE A 40 14.96 -9.62 -6.25
N ASP A 41 16.14 -10.13 -5.90
CA ASP A 41 16.38 -11.56 -5.90
C ASP A 41 15.47 -12.30 -4.91
N ALA A 42 15.27 -11.75 -3.72
CA ALA A 42 14.35 -12.31 -2.72
C ALA A 42 12.89 -12.28 -3.17
N VAL A 43 12.44 -11.20 -3.82
CA VAL A 43 11.10 -11.14 -4.43
C VAL A 43 10.94 -12.21 -5.51
N ARG A 44 11.90 -12.35 -6.43
CA ARG A 44 11.90 -13.45 -7.43
C ARG A 44 11.78 -14.81 -6.76
N ASP A 45 12.58 -15.06 -5.72
CA ASP A 45 12.66 -16.35 -5.02
C ASP A 45 11.38 -16.64 -4.22
N SER A 46 10.59 -15.65 -3.88
CA SER A 46 9.27 -15.83 -3.26
C SER A 46 8.19 -16.36 -4.22
N GLY A 47 8.42 -16.28 -5.54
CA GLY A 47 7.53 -16.82 -6.56
C GLY A 47 6.46 -15.84 -7.09
N VAL A 48 6.36 -14.63 -6.55
CA VAL A 48 5.50 -13.56 -7.11
C VAL A 48 6.22 -12.81 -8.22
N ARG A 49 5.45 -12.07 -9.02
CA ARG A 49 6.00 -11.33 -10.17
C ARG A 49 5.91 -9.82 -10.05
N GLY A 50 5.02 -9.32 -9.20
CA GLY A 50 4.80 -7.89 -9.00
C GLY A 50 5.60 -7.35 -7.82
N VAL A 51 6.08 -6.12 -7.96
CA VAL A 51 6.72 -5.35 -6.88
C VAL A 51 5.92 -4.09 -6.65
N GLU A 52 5.62 -3.78 -5.39
CA GLU A 52 5.15 -2.46 -4.98
C GLU A 52 6.24 -1.78 -4.16
N THR A 53 6.73 -0.63 -4.64
CA THR A 53 7.66 0.22 -3.89
C THR A 53 6.89 1.03 -2.84
N THR A 54 7.53 1.30 -1.69
CA THR A 54 6.88 1.97 -0.57
C THR A 54 7.74 3.09 0.02
N PHE A 55 8.00 3.14 1.31
CA PHE A 55 8.87 4.15 1.95
C PHE A 55 10.35 3.77 1.93
N SER A 56 11.26 4.73 2.16
CA SER A 56 12.71 4.43 2.24
C SER A 56 13.04 3.44 3.36
N PRO A 57 13.94 2.47 3.10
CA PRO A 57 14.84 2.37 1.94
C PRO A 57 14.26 1.63 0.72
N PHE A 58 12.96 1.40 0.66
CA PHE A 58 12.24 0.73 -0.43
C PHE A 58 11.48 1.72 -1.33
N HIS A 59 11.81 3.01 -1.23
CA HIS A 59 11.19 4.06 -2.01
C HIS A 59 11.74 4.08 -3.44
N TRP A 60 10.91 4.49 -4.41
CA TRP A 60 11.29 4.54 -5.80
C TRP A 60 12.55 5.37 -6.09
N ARG A 61 12.79 6.46 -5.34
CA ARG A 61 14.01 7.27 -5.48
C ARG A 61 15.26 6.51 -5.05
N ASP A 62 15.14 5.62 -4.04
CA ASP A 62 16.24 4.76 -3.61
C ASP A 62 16.55 3.71 -4.70
N ALA A 63 15.51 3.16 -5.37
CA ALA A 63 15.70 2.28 -6.52
C ALA A 63 16.42 3.00 -7.68
N VAL A 64 15.98 4.21 -8.02
CA VAL A 64 16.64 5.02 -9.05
C VAL A 64 18.08 5.34 -8.65
N ALA A 65 18.34 5.69 -7.40
CA ALA A 65 19.71 5.93 -6.91
C ALA A 65 20.60 4.67 -6.98
N ALA A 66 20.00 3.48 -6.75
CA ALA A 66 20.71 2.20 -6.84
C ALA A 66 21.10 1.83 -8.27
N PHE A 67 20.25 2.07 -9.25
CA PHE A 67 20.42 1.59 -10.63
C PHE A 67 20.76 2.70 -11.64
N GLY A 68 20.61 3.97 -11.27
CA GLY A 68 20.97 5.15 -12.08
C GLY A 68 19.80 5.77 -12.84
N SER A 69 18.77 5.02 -13.23
CA SER A 69 17.58 5.56 -13.90
C SER A 69 16.36 4.63 -13.73
N ALA A 70 15.16 5.12 -14.06
CA ALA A 70 13.95 4.32 -14.08
C ALA A 70 14.02 3.15 -15.09
N GLU A 71 14.62 3.37 -16.24
CA GLU A 71 14.82 2.34 -17.28
C GLU A 71 15.78 1.25 -16.80
N ALA A 72 16.81 1.62 -16.03
CA ALA A 72 17.74 0.66 -15.44
C ALA A 72 17.05 -0.16 -14.34
N VAL A 73 16.15 0.44 -13.54
CA VAL A 73 15.30 -0.28 -12.59
C VAL A 73 14.38 -1.27 -13.32
N ALA A 74 13.71 -0.83 -14.38
CA ALA A 74 12.86 -1.68 -15.21
C ALA A 74 13.65 -2.87 -15.81
N THR A 75 14.88 -2.62 -16.27
CA THR A 75 15.79 -3.67 -16.78
C THR A 75 16.15 -4.67 -15.67
N ALA A 76 16.49 -4.18 -14.47
CA ALA A 76 16.83 -5.02 -13.32
C ALA A 76 15.67 -5.91 -12.85
N LEU A 77 14.44 -5.39 -12.89
CA LEU A 77 13.21 -6.14 -12.63
C LEU A 77 12.99 -7.21 -13.71
N THR A 78 12.99 -6.80 -14.98
CA THR A 78 12.74 -7.70 -16.12
C THR A 78 13.75 -8.84 -16.21
N ALA A 79 15.03 -8.59 -15.91
CA ALA A 79 16.06 -9.61 -15.85
C ALA A 79 15.78 -10.72 -14.84
N ARG A 80 14.89 -10.47 -13.87
CA ARG A 80 14.43 -11.41 -12.85
C ARG A 80 13.02 -11.95 -13.09
N GLY A 81 12.40 -11.59 -14.20
CA GLY A 81 10.99 -11.92 -14.48
C GLY A 81 9.99 -11.14 -13.60
N LEU A 82 10.44 -10.02 -13.04
CA LEU A 82 9.63 -9.14 -12.21
C LEU A 82 9.10 -7.93 -13.02
N THR A 83 8.03 -7.33 -12.52
CA THR A 83 7.41 -6.11 -13.04
C THR A 83 7.06 -5.20 -11.88
N LEU A 84 7.15 -3.88 -12.06
CA LEU A 84 6.60 -2.95 -11.08
C LEU A 84 5.07 -3.00 -11.18
N ALA A 85 4.41 -3.52 -10.15
CA ALA A 85 2.95 -3.61 -10.09
C ALA A 85 2.35 -2.23 -9.77
N SER A 86 2.93 -1.56 -8.79
CA SER A 86 2.44 -0.30 -8.22
C SER A 86 3.55 0.40 -7.43
N GLY A 87 3.22 1.58 -6.94
CA GLY A 87 4.04 2.29 -5.98
C GLY A 87 3.17 2.97 -4.94
N PHE A 88 3.58 2.93 -3.67
CA PHE A 88 2.85 3.47 -2.55
C PHE A 88 3.32 4.89 -2.22
N LEU A 89 2.46 5.89 -2.40
CA LEU A 89 2.71 7.28 -2.05
C LEU A 89 2.35 7.53 -0.59
N VAL A 90 3.36 7.75 0.24
CA VAL A 90 3.24 7.96 1.70
C VAL A 90 3.11 9.44 2.10
N ASP A 91 3.19 10.36 1.16
CA ASP A 91 3.30 11.79 1.44
C ASP A 91 2.06 12.38 2.11
N LEU A 92 0.86 11.88 1.80
CA LEU A 92 -0.37 12.36 2.43
C LEU A 92 -0.46 11.94 3.90
N ASP A 93 -0.05 10.73 4.22
CA ASP A 93 -0.04 10.24 5.60
C ASP A 93 0.95 11.03 6.47
N ARG A 94 2.09 11.40 5.92
CA ARG A 94 3.18 12.10 6.61
C ARG A 94 3.01 13.61 6.69
N GLU A 95 2.09 14.20 5.89
CA GLU A 95 1.90 15.64 5.87
C GLU A 95 1.06 16.12 7.07
N ALA A 96 1.61 17.07 7.81
CA ALA A 96 0.95 17.64 8.98
C ALA A 96 -0.21 18.57 8.62
N ASP A 97 -0.06 19.33 7.52
CA ASP A 97 -1.02 20.34 7.05
C ASP A 97 -1.37 20.15 5.58
N LEU A 98 -2.31 19.26 5.31
CA LEU A 98 -2.83 19.02 3.97
C LEU A 98 -3.68 20.19 3.42
N ALA A 99 -4.03 21.18 4.23
CA ALA A 99 -4.70 22.40 3.76
C ALA A 99 -3.72 23.42 3.18
N SER A 100 -2.43 23.29 3.48
CA SER A 100 -1.38 24.19 2.94
C SER A 100 -1.24 24.03 1.43
N ALA A 101 -1.38 25.14 0.70
CA ALA A 101 -1.17 25.17 -0.75
C ALA A 101 0.25 24.74 -1.14
N ALA A 102 1.24 25.08 -0.32
CA ALA A 102 2.64 24.69 -0.54
C ALA A 102 2.83 23.17 -0.38
N ALA A 103 2.23 22.56 0.66
CA ALA A 103 2.25 21.13 0.86
C ALA A 103 1.56 20.39 -0.29
N GLN A 104 0.37 20.86 -0.69
CA GLN A 104 -0.35 20.29 -1.83
C GLN A 104 0.45 20.38 -3.13
N ALA A 105 1.09 21.52 -3.42
CA ALA A 105 1.92 21.66 -4.61
C ALA A 105 3.13 20.71 -4.62
N ARG A 106 3.77 20.53 -3.47
CA ARG A 106 4.89 19.57 -3.30
C ARG A 106 4.42 18.15 -3.55
N ILE A 107 3.29 17.73 -2.95
CA ILE A 107 2.75 16.35 -3.10
C ILE A 107 2.32 16.10 -4.55
N LEU A 108 1.69 17.09 -5.23
CA LEU A 108 1.34 16.97 -6.65
C LEU A 108 2.58 16.80 -7.54
N ALA A 109 3.68 17.50 -7.24
CA ALA A 109 4.94 17.35 -7.97
C ALA A 109 5.56 15.98 -7.73
N GLU A 110 5.60 15.51 -6.46
CA GLU A 110 6.09 14.17 -6.11
C GLU A 110 5.28 13.07 -6.80
N ALA A 111 3.96 13.16 -6.76
CA ALA A 111 3.09 12.19 -7.41
C ALA A 111 3.27 12.14 -8.92
N ARG A 112 3.51 13.28 -9.57
CA ARG A 112 3.81 13.33 -11.01
C ARG A 112 5.11 12.62 -11.33
N ASP A 113 6.18 12.90 -10.60
CA ASP A 113 7.48 12.28 -10.82
C ASP A 113 7.43 10.78 -10.53
N TYR A 114 6.72 10.39 -9.47
CA TYR A 114 6.52 8.98 -9.14
C TYR A 114 5.67 8.25 -10.20
N ALA A 115 4.61 8.89 -10.72
CA ALA A 115 3.82 8.32 -11.80
C ALA A 115 4.65 8.07 -13.06
N ARG A 116 5.56 8.99 -13.42
CA ARG A 116 6.53 8.79 -14.52
C ARG A 116 7.43 7.59 -14.29
N PHE A 117 7.96 7.45 -13.07
CA PHE A 117 8.75 6.27 -12.69
C PHE A 117 7.92 4.98 -12.82
N ILE A 118 6.72 4.95 -12.23
CA ILE A 118 5.82 3.79 -12.32
C ILE A 118 5.61 3.41 -13.79
N ARG A 119 5.31 4.39 -14.63
CA ARG A 119 5.07 4.16 -16.05
C ARG A 119 6.31 3.66 -16.79
N ALA A 120 7.48 4.23 -16.52
CA ALA A 120 8.76 3.81 -17.12
C ALA A 120 9.12 2.37 -16.74
N CYS A 121 8.75 1.93 -15.54
CA CYS A 121 8.93 0.54 -15.07
C CYS A 121 7.81 -0.43 -15.50
N GLY A 122 6.87 0.01 -16.36
CA GLY A 122 5.78 -0.84 -16.87
C GLY A 122 4.56 -0.96 -15.95
N GLY A 123 4.56 -0.28 -14.80
CA GLY A 123 3.42 -0.20 -13.88
C GLY A 123 2.31 0.73 -14.36
N GLY A 124 1.20 0.72 -13.66
CA GLY A 124 0.03 1.54 -14.03
C GLY A 124 -0.85 1.96 -12.86
N VAL A 125 -0.43 1.74 -11.62
CA VAL A 125 -1.18 2.12 -10.42
C VAL A 125 -0.27 2.78 -9.39
N MET A 126 -0.74 3.89 -8.82
CA MET A 126 -0.20 4.52 -7.64
C MET A 126 -1.18 4.32 -6.49
N VAL A 127 -0.76 3.64 -5.45
CA VAL A 127 -1.50 3.46 -4.20
C VAL A 127 -1.20 4.64 -3.28
N VAL A 128 -2.20 5.12 -2.54
CA VAL A 128 -2.04 6.31 -1.69
C VAL A 128 -2.48 6.00 -0.27
N GLY A 129 -1.56 6.12 0.68
CA GLY A 129 -1.85 6.12 2.11
C GLY A 129 -2.54 7.43 2.53
N MET A 130 -3.57 7.30 3.36
CA MET A 130 -4.34 8.43 3.87
C MET A 130 -3.92 8.76 5.31
N PRO A 131 -3.97 10.04 5.72
CA PRO A 131 -3.52 10.45 7.04
C PRO A 131 -4.30 9.75 8.16
N CYS A 132 -3.60 9.38 9.24
CA CYS A 132 -4.23 8.80 10.41
C CYS A 132 -5.17 9.81 11.11
N ARG A 133 -6.24 9.30 11.72
CA ARG A 133 -7.03 10.04 12.70
C ARG A 133 -6.17 10.38 13.91
N ARG A 134 -6.64 11.27 14.75
CA ARG A 134 -6.02 11.55 16.08
C ARG A 134 -7.12 11.61 17.13
N THR A 135 -6.92 10.91 18.23
CA THR A 135 -7.84 10.93 19.36
C THR A 135 -7.72 12.22 20.18
N PHE A 136 -8.68 12.48 21.02
CA PHE A 136 -8.75 13.68 21.88
C PHE A 136 -7.55 13.90 22.82
N LEU A 137 -6.69 12.91 23.00
CA LEU A 137 -5.44 13.03 23.76
C LEU A 137 -4.31 13.72 22.99
N LEU A 138 -4.50 13.97 21.70
CA LEU A 138 -3.53 14.56 20.78
C LEU A 138 -4.15 15.76 20.06
N GLU A 139 -3.61 16.94 20.32
CA GLU A 139 -4.04 18.15 19.63
C GLU A 139 -3.24 18.42 18.35
N PRO A 140 -3.88 18.89 17.27
CA PRO A 140 -5.33 18.95 17.11
C PRO A 140 -5.96 17.57 16.90
N VAL A 141 -7.16 17.37 17.44
CA VAL A 141 -7.97 16.18 17.16
C VAL A 141 -8.26 16.11 15.65
N ARG A 142 -8.14 14.93 15.06
CA ARG A 142 -8.48 14.71 13.66
C ARG A 142 -9.64 13.71 13.54
N VAL A 143 -10.79 14.24 13.21
CA VAL A 143 -12.01 13.46 12.96
C VAL A 143 -12.40 13.54 11.49
N VAL A 144 -13.20 12.60 11.02
CA VAL A 144 -13.78 12.63 9.68
C VAL A 144 -15.18 13.26 9.77
N ASP A 145 -15.26 14.53 9.38
CA ASP A 145 -16.53 15.22 9.12
C ASP A 145 -16.66 15.55 7.62
N LEU A 146 -17.81 16.08 7.23
CA LEU A 146 -18.08 16.38 5.82
C LEU A 146 -17.16 17.50 5.28
N ALA A 147 -16.82 18.49 6.07
CA ALA A 147 -15.99 19.63 5.64
C ALA A 147 -14.55 19.16 5.38
N MET A 148 -13.98 18.39 6.29
CA MET A 148 -12.65 17.80 6.12
C MET A 148 -12.62 16.83 4.94
N ALA A 149 -13.60 15.94 4.84
CA ALA A 149 -13.67 14.96 3.77
C ALA A 149 -13.83 15.62 2.39
N ALA A 150 -14.65 16.65 2.25
CA ALA A 150 -14.82 17.41 1.01
C ALA A 150 -13.53 18.11 0.59
N SER A 151 -12.85 18.78 1.53
CA SER A 151 -11.58 19.48 1.24
C SER A 151 -10.49 18.50 0.80
N LEU A 152 -10.37 17.35 1.48
CA LEU A 152 -9.36 16.35 1.15
C LEU A 152 -9.70 15.62 -0.16
N ALA A 153 -10.99 15.33 -0.41
CA ALA A 153 -11.44 14.73 -1.66
C ALA A 153 -11.18 15.62 -2.88
N ASP A 154 -11.32 16.96 -2.75
CA ASP A 154 -10.94 17.91 -3.80
C ASP A 154 -9.45 17.79 -4.14
N PHE A 155 -8.60 17.76 -3.12
CA PHE A 155 -7.15 17.58 -3.33
C PHE A 155 -6.83 16.22 -3.97
N ILE A 156 -7.48 15.13 -3.52
CA ILE A 156 -7.31 13.79 -4.07
C ILE A 156 -7.77 13.74 -5.55
N ASN A 157 -8.86 14.40 -5.91
CA ASN A 157 -9.29 14.51 -7.31
C ASN A 157 -8.22 15.15 -8.18
N ARG A 158 -7.61 16.26 -7.71
CA ARG A 158 -6.48 16.89 -8.41
C ARG A 158 -5.27 15.98 -8.52
N LEU A 159 -4.96 15.23 -7.45
CA LEU A 159 -3.89 14.24 -7.45
C LEU A 159 -4.14 13.13 -8.48
N GLY A 160 -5.37 12.61 -8.55
CA GLY A 160 -5.77 11.63 -9.54
C GLY A 160 -5.69 12.14 -10.97
N ILE A 161 -6.01 13.41 -11.22
CA ILE A 161 -5.83 14.06 -12.53
C ILE A 161 -4.34 14.11 -12.91
N GLU A 162 -3.46 14.49 -11.99
CA GLU A 162 -2.02 14.56 -12.26
C GLU A 162 -1.42 13.19 -12.56
N THR A 163 -1.78 12.15 -11.83
CA THR A 163 -1.28 10.79 -12.11
C THR A 163 -1.87 10.23 -13.40
N ALA A 164 -3.14 10.51 -13.71
CA ALA A 164 -3.79 10.09 -14.94
C ALA A 164 -3.15 10.70 -16.20
N ARG A 165 -2.61 11.93 -16.12
CA ARG A 165 -1.84 12.56 -17.22
C ARG A 165 -0.60 11.78 -17.59
N GLU A 166 -0.01 11.06 -16.65
CA GLU A 166 1.16 10.19 -16.84
C GLU A 166 0.73 8.73 -17.16
N GLY A 167 -0.59 8.46 -17.32
CA GLY A 167 -1.12 7.12 -17.62
C GLY A 167 -1.14 6.19 -16.41
N VAL A 168 -1.17 6.73 -15.18
CA VAL A 168 -1.18 5.98 -13.92
C VAL A 168 -2.49 6.26 -13.17
N ARG A 169 -3.15 5.19 -12.72
CA ARG A 169 -4.38 5.28 -11.90
C ARG A 169 -4.01 5.53 -10.44
N LEU A 170 -4.70 6.47 -9.81
CA LEU A 170 -4.60 6.71 -8.37
C LEU A 170 -5.58 5.81 -7.63
N ALA A 171 -5.13 5.06 -6.62
CA ALA A 171 -5.96 4.18 -5.81
C ALA A 171 -5.80 4.49 -4.32
N LEU A 172 -6.90 4.82 -3.64
CA LEU A 172 -6.91 5.07 -2.20
C LEU A 172 -6.82 3.76 -1.44
N HIS A 173 -5.83 3.66 -0.56
CA HIS A 173 -5.59 2.51 0.30
C HIS A 173 -6.32 2.66 1.64
N THR A 174 -6.89 1.56 2.12
CA THR A 174 -7.50 1.51 3.45
C THR A 174 -6.44 1.18 4.49
N GLU A 175 -5.96 2.20 5.20
CA GLU A 175 -5.07 2.04 6.35
C GLU A 175 -5.89 2.13 7.63
N ALA A 176 -5.81 1.13 8.53
CA ALA A 176 -6.56 1.14 9.79
C ALA A 176 -6.27 2.40 10.60
N HIS A 177 -7.30 2.96 11.21
CA HIS A 177 -7.25 4.20 11.98
C HIS A 177 -6.87 5.46 11.17
N SER A 178 -6.81 5.36 9.83
CA SER A 178 -6.73 6.53 8.97
C SER A 178 -8.11 7.19 8.79
N VAL A 179 -8.12 8.32 8.11
CA VAL A 179 -9.38 8.99 7.72
C VAL A 179 -10.12 8.23 6.61
N PHE A 180 -9.53 7.15 6.07
CA PHE A 180 -10.08 6.34 4.98
C PHE A 180 -9.93 4.84 5.28
N CYS A 181 -10.63 4.36 6.32
CA CYS A 181 -10.67 2.92 6.63
C CYS A 181 -12.00 2.47 7.26
N ALA A 182 -12.57 3.24 8.20
CA ALA A 182 -13.88 2.92 8.73
C ALA A 182 -14.91 2.87 7.58
N PRO A 183 -15.83 1.88 7.53
CA PRO A 183 -16.76 1.69 6.41
C PRO A 183 -17.53 2.96 6.01
N ARG A 184 -17.98 3.75 7.01
CA ARG A 184 -18.62 5.06 6.79
C ARG A 184 -17.72 6.03 6.02
N ASP A 185 -16.43 6.06 6.36
CA ASP A 185 -15.51 7.04 5.79
C ASP A 185 -15.11 6.64 4.37
N ILE A 186 -14.94 5.35 4.14
CA ILE A 186 -14.73 4.82 2.78
C ILE A 186 -15.91 5.23 1.90
N ASP A 187 -17.15 5.00 2.35
CA ASP A 187 -18.35 5.37 1.60
C ASP A 187 -18.39 6.88 1.30
N LEU A 188 -18.02 7.71 2.28
CA LEU A 188 -17.98 9.17 2.14
C LEU A 188 -16.94 9.62 1.09
N PHE A 189 -15.71 9.14 1.17
CA PHE A 189 -14.67 9.51 0.19
C PHE A 189 -14.96 8.95 -1.20
N MET A 190 -15.52 7.75 -1.32
CA MET A 190 -15.94 7.20 -2.60
C MET A 190 -17.06 8.02 -3.24
N LEU A 191 -17.95 8.61 -2.43
CA LEU A 191 -19.00 9.51 -2.90
C LEU A 191 -18.43 10.86 -3.38
N LEU A 192 -17.46 11.42 -2.67
CA LEU A 192 -16.90 12.75 -2.91
C LEU A 192 -15.80 12.78 -4.00
N THR A 193 -15.21 11.64 -4.34
CA THR A 193 -14.15 11.57 -5.34
C THR A 193 -14.66 11.16 -6.72
N ASP A 194 -14.10 11.75 -7.78
CA ASP A 194 -14.47 11.45 -9.16
C ASP A 194 -14.00 10.04 -9.58
N PRO A 195 -14.91 9.13 -9.98
CA PRO A 195 -14.58 7.76 -10.37
C PRO A 195 -13.70 7.63 -11.60
N ARG A 196 -13.51 8.70 -12.37
CA ARG A 196 -12.63 8.71 -13.55
C ARG A 196 -11.14 8.80 -13.15
N TYR A 197 -10.87 9.39 -12.00
CA TYR A 197 -9.50 9.74 -11.60
C TYR A 197 -9.06 9.08 -10.30
N VAL A 198 -10.01 8.73 -9.43
CA VAL A 198 -9.73 8.14 -8.13
C VAL A 198 -10.32 6.74 -8.06
N HIS A 199 -9.48 5.78 -7.80
CA HIS A 199 -9.83 4.37 -7.68
C HIS A 199 -9.69 3.88 -6.23
N PHE A 200 -9.92 2.59 -6.02
CA PHE A 200 -9.91 1.97 -4.71
C PHE A 200 -8.88 0.84 -4.64
N CYS A 201 -8.09 0.84 -3.58
CA CYS A 201 -7.19 -0.21 -3.16
C CYS A 201 -7.65 -0.72 -1.78
N PRO A 202 -8.61 -1.66 -1.69
CA PRO A 202 -8.98 -2.23 -0.40
C PRO A 202 -7.85 -3.12 0.13
N ASP A 203 -7.52 -2.93 1.41
CA ASP A 203 -6.70 -3.85 2.20
C ASP A 203 -7.61 -4.63 3.15
N SER A 204 -7.58 -5.95 3.04
CA SER A 204 -8.49 -6.82 3.78
C SER A 204 -8.25 -6.81 5.29
N ALA A 205 -6.98 -6.79 5.73
CA ALA A 205 -6.65 -6.78 7.15
C ALA A 205 -6.96 -5.43 7.81
N HIS A 206 -6.61 -4.34 7.15
CA HIS A 206 -6.85 -3.00 7.70
C HIS A 206 -8.34 -2.71 7.88
N ILE A 207 -9.18 -3.11 6.93
CA ILE A 207 -10.64 -3.00 7.08
C ILE A 207 -11.13 -3.86 8.27
N ALA A 208 -10.60 -5.08 8.43
CA ALA A 208 -10.94 -5.96 9.54
C ALA A 208 -10.48 -5.38 10.90
N LEU A 209 -9.27 -4.79 10.97
CA LEU A 209 -8.78 -4.11 12.17
C LEU A 209 -9.69 -2.97 12.62
N GLU A 210 -10.24 -2.20 11.68
CA GLU A 210 -11.19 -1.10 11.95
C GLU A 210 -12.61 -1.60 12.27
N GLY A 211 -12.83 -2.92 12.33
CA GLY A 211 -14.12 -3.56 12.65
C GLY A 211 -15.07 -3.68 11.46
N GLY A 212 -14.60 -3.45 10.24
CA GLY A 212 -15.38 -3.66 9.00
C GLY A 212 -15.35 -5.11 8.51
N ASP A 213 -16.34 -5.51 7.71
CA ASP A 213 -16.27 -6.72 6.88
C ASP A 213 -15.58 -6.36 5.56
N PRO A 214 -14.35 -6.84 5.29
CA PRO A 214 -13.59 -6.48 4.10
C PRO A 214 -14.34 -6.79 2.81
N VAL A 215 -15.05 -7.92 2.75
CA VAL A 215 -15.80 -8.34 1.57
C VAL A 215 -17.00 -7.43 1.33
N ALA A 216 -17.74 -7.10 2.38
CA ALA A 216 -18.92 -6.23 2.27
C ALA A 216 -18.53 -4.80 1.86
N VAL A 217 -17.42 -4.28 2.41
CA VAL A 217 -16.89 -2.95 2.06
C VAL A 217 -16.42 -2.93 0.61
N ALA A 218 -15.60 -3.89 0.22
CA ALA A 218 -15.07 -3.94 -1.14
C ALA A 218 -16.17 -4.15 -2.19
N ALA A 219 -17.19 -4.95 -1.89
CA ALA A 219 -18.33 -5.19 -2.78
C ALA A 219 -19.13 -3.91 -3.09
N ARG A 220 -19.31 -3.00 -2.12
CA ARG A 220 -20.01 -1.73 -2.35
C ARG A 220 -19.31 -0.82 -3.35
N HIS A 221 -17.98 -0.92 -3.43
CA HIS A 221 -17.14 -0.06 -4.28
C HIS A 221 -16.40 -0.86 -5.35
N GLN A 222 -16.90 -2.05 -5.70
CA GLN A 222 -16.24 -3.00 -6.59
C GLN A 222 -15.81 -2.34 -7.91
N GLU A 223 -16.65 -1.48 -8.50
CA GLU A 223 -16.35 -0.80 -9.76
C GLU A 223 -15.12 0.12 -9.71
N ARG A 224 -14.75 0.57 -8.51
CA ARG A 224 -13.61 1.46 -8.27
C ARG A 224 -12.31 0.68 -8.01
N ILE A 225 -12.36 -0.62 -7.70
CA ILE A 225 -11.17 -1.42 -7.37
C ILE A 225 -10.30 -1.59 -8.61
N CYS A 226 -9.02 -1.23 -8.52
CA CYS A 226 -8.05 -1.42 -9.59
C CYS A 226 -6.76 -2.15 -9.15
N ILE A 227 -6.59 -2.35 -7.87
CA ILE A 227 -5.56 -3.11 -7.16
C ILE A 227 -6.13 -3.48 -5.79
N ALA A 228 -5.63 -4.53 -5.13
CA ALA A 228 -6.05 -4.89 -3.78
C ALA A 228 -4.86 -5.44 -2.99
N HIS A 229 -4.77 -5.08 -1.71
CA HIS A 229 -3.83 -5.67 -0.75
C HIS A 229 -4.47 -6.87 -0.07
N TRP A 230 -3.73 -7.97 -0.09
CA TRP A 230 -4.12 -9.26 0.50
C TRP A 230 -3.31 -9.48 1.75
N LYS A 231 -3.91 -9.11 2.86
CA LYS A 231 -3.32 -9.14 4.19
C LYS A 231 -4.33 -9.71 5.18
N ASP A 232 -3.91 -10.47 6.17
CA ASP A 232 -4.81 -11.09 7.14
C ASP A 232 -4.60 -10.52 8.54
N ALA A 233 -5.65 -10.59 9.34
CA ALA A 233 -5.64 -10.13 10.72
C ALA A 233 -6.39 -11.10 11.63
N THR A 234 -5.89 -11.26 12.86
CA THR A 234 -6.44 -12.19 13.85
C THR A 234 -7.75 -11.70 14.49
N ALA A 235 -7.94 -10.37 14.55
CA ALA A 235 -9.12 -9.73 15.14
C ALA A 235 -9.22 -8.26 14.76
N GLY A 236 -10.40 -7.65 15.01
CA GLY A 236 -10.55 -6.19 15.03
C GLY A 236 -9.90 -5.59 16.28
N MET A 237 -9.42 -4.35 16.17
CA MET A 237 -8.86 -3.61 17.31
C MET A 237 -9.97 -2.99 18.17
N PRO A 238 -9.73 -2.77 19.49
CA PRO A 238 -10.70 -2.09 20.35
C PRO A 238 -11.03 -0.70 19.82
N ILE A 239 -12.33 -0.33 19.88
CA ILE A 239 -12.83 0.95 19.38
C ILE A 239 -12.27 2.17 20.14
N ASP A 240 -11.80 1.96 21.36
CA ASP A 240 -11.19 2.98 22.22
C ASP A 240 -9.66 3.05 22.07
N THR A 241 -9.11 2.39 21.07
CA THR A 241 -7.68 2.46 20.77
C THR A 241 -7.23 3.91 20.57
N VAL A 242 -6.19 4.31 21.31
CA VAL A 242 -5.60 5.65 21.17
C VAL A 242 -4.87 5.72 19.83
N ILE A 243 -5.21 6.70 19.01
CA ILE A 243 -4.61 6.93 17.70
C ILE A 243 -3.59 8.07 17.84
N ASP A 244 -2.31 7.71 17.87
CA ASP A 244 -1.14 8.60 17.98
C ASP A 244 -0.04 8.13 17.01
N ALA A 245 1.15 8.70 17.11
CA ALA A 245 2.28 8.36 16.25
C ALA A 245 2.75 6.88 16.36
N GLY A 246 2.33 6.15 17.39
CA GLY A 246 2.64 4.73 17.58
C GLY A 246 1.56 3.78 17.05
N ILE A 247 0.56 4.26 16.35
CA ILE A 247 -0.58 3.44 15.93
C ILE A 247 -0.16 2.26 15.03
N HIS A 248 0.75 2.48 14.09
CA HIS A 248 1.22 1.41 13.19
C HIS A 248 1.95 0.29 13.95
N ASP A 249 2.68 0.60 15.01
CA ASP A 249 3.29 -0.44 15.86
C ASP A 249 2.24 -1.25 16.62
N ARG A 250 1.10 -0.64 16.97
CA ARG A 250 -0.02 -1.33 17.62
C ARG A 250 -0.83 -2.20 16.65
N HIS A 251 -0.76 -1.96 15.34
CA HIS A 251 -1.37 -2.85 14.34
C HIS A 251 -0.63 -4.19 14.24
N LYS A 252 0.71 -4.17 14.29
CA LYS A 252 1.57 -5.33 13.99
C LYS A 252 1.19 -6.63 14.70
N PRO A 253 0.85 -6.64 16.01
CA PRO A 253 0.47 -7.87 16.70
C PRO A 253 -0.83 -8.52 16.20
N PHE A 254 -1.64 -7.79 15.45
CA PHE A 254 -2.90 -8.29 14.89
C PHE A 254 -2.72 -8.89 13.50
N PHE A 255 -1.65 -8.55 12.78
CA PHE A 255 -1.39 -9.15 11.47
C PHE A 255 -0.90 -10.58 11.61
N CYS A 256 -1.32 -11.45 10.71
CA CYS A 256 -0.96 -12.86 10.70
C CYS A 256 -0.76 -13.36 9.26
N PRO A 257 -0.15 -14.54 9.08
CA PRO A 257 -0.09 -15.20 7.79
C PRO A 257 -1.48 -15.36 7.19
N MET A 258 -1.55 -15.24 5.88
CA MET A 258 -2.79 -15.35 5.12
C MET A 258 -3.46 -16.71 5.34
N GLY A 259 -4.73 -16.72 5.71
CA GLY A 259 -5.51 -17.91 6.05
C GLY A 259 -5.50 -18.28 7.54
N GLU A 260 -4.74 -17.57 8.39
CA GLU A 260 -4.70 -17.80 9.83
C GLU A 260 -5.55 -16.77 10.61
N GLY A 261 -6.15 -15.80 9.90
CA GLY A 261 -6.94 -14.72 10.48
C GLY A 261 -8.45 -14.84 10.24
N ILE A 262 -9.11 -13.68 10.24
CA ILE A 262 -10.57 -13.59 10.18
C ILE A 262 -11.12 -13.21 8.80
N VAL A 263 -10.25 -12.99 7.82
CA VAL A 263 -10.69 -12.60 6.47
C VAL A 263 -11.39 -13.78 5.78
N ALA A 264 -12.56 -13.55 5.21
CA ALA A 264 -13.31 -14.56 4.46
C ALA A 264 -12.73 -14.74 3.04
N TRP A 265 -11.59 -15.45 2.95
CA TRP A 265 -10.74 -15.49 1.76
C TRP A 265 -11.43 -16.02 0.50
N ASP A 266 -12.28 -17.04 0.60
CA ASP A 266 -13.02 -17.54 -0.58
C ASP A 266 -13.87 -16.43 -1.20
N ARG A 267 -14.62 -15.70 -0.36
CA ARG A 267 -15.48 -14.59 -0.78
C ARG A 267 -14.67 -13.40 -1.29
N TRP A 268 -13.52 -13.11 -0.64
CA TRP A 268 -12.59 -12.07 -1.08
C TRP A 268 -12.00 -12.39 -2.44
N ALA A 269 -11.50 -13.61 -2.64
CA ALA A 269 -10.93 -14.06 -3.91
C ALA A 269 -11.96 -14.00 -5.05
N ASP A 270 -13.21 -14.42 -4.80
CA ASP A 270 -14.29 -14.34 -5.78
C ASP A 270 -14.59 -12.89 -6.20
N LEU A 271 -14.68 -11.99 -5.23
CA LEU A 271 -14.93 -10.58 -5.48
C LEU A 271 -13.81 -9.93 -6.30
N ILE A 272 -12.55 -10.18 -5.94
CA ILE A 272 -11.40 -9.61 -6.65
C ILE A 272 -11.28 -10.21 -8.06
N ARG A 273 -11.52 -11.50 -8.20
CA ARG A 273 -11.49 -12.20 -9.50
C ARG A 273 -12.54 -11.67 -10.47
N ALA A 274 -13.71 -11.28 -9.96
CA ALA A 274 -14.77 -10.67 -10.79
C ALA A 274 -14.35 -9.33 -11.42
N ARG A 275 -13.24 -8.70 -10.97
CA ARG A 275 -12.68 -7.50 -11.59
C ARG A 275 -11.82 -7.77 -12.82
N GLY A 276 -11.48 -9.02 -13.09
CA GLY A 276 -10.72 -9.45 -14.27
C GLY A 276 -9.23 -9.65 -14.00
N ASP A 277 -8.57 -10.32 -14.92
CA ASP A 277 -7.21 -10.83 -14.75
C ASP A 277 -6.09 -9.80 -14.87
N ALA A 278 -6.38 -8.59 -15.33
CA ALA A 278 -5.38 -7.54 -15.51
C ALA A 278 -5.05 -6.78 -14.22
N MET A 279 -5.68 -7.13 -13.09
CA MET A 279 -5.50 -6.47 -11.81
C MET A 279 -4.44 -7.18 -10.98
N TRP A 280 -3.57 -6.38 -10.33
CA TRP A 280 -2.63 -6.90 -9.36
C TRP A 280 -3.30 -7.16 -8.00
N SER A 281 -2.94 -8.29 -7.40
CA SER A 281 -3.21 -8.64 -6.01
C SER A 281 -1.88 -8.59 -5.25
N ILE A 282 -1.75 -7.67 -4.31
CA ILE A 282 -0.50 -7.43 -3.58
C ILE A 282 -0.57 -8.20 -2.26
N LEU A 283 0.32 -9.18 -2.12
CA LEU A 283 0.50 -9.89 -0.86
C LEU A 283 1.27 -9.01 0.11
N GLU A 284 0.86 -8.99 1.36
CA GLU A 284 1.50 -8.18 2.38
C GLU A 284 1.46 -8.85 3.75
N LEU A 285 2.61 -8.82 4.44
CA LEU A 285 2.74 -9.12 5.86
C LEU A 285 3.82 -8.20 6.43
N ASP A 286 3.41 -7.17 7.17
CA ASP A 286 4.32 -6.12 7.65
C ASP A 286 5.52 -6.70 8.39
N ALA A 287 6.71 -6.33 7.90
CA ALA A 287 7.97 -6.67 8.56
C ALA A 287 8.07 -8.17 8.91
N ALA A 288 7.87 -9.06 7.97
CA ALA A 288 7.97 -10.51 8.19
C ALA A 288 9.42 -10.92 8.51
N PRO A 289 9.66 -11.72 9.57
CA PRO A 289 11.00 -12.19 9.91
C PRO A 289 11.67 -13.02 8.80
N ASP A 290 10.89 -13.83 8.08
CA ASP A 290 11.29 -14.53 6.85
C ASP A 290 10.30 -14.15 5.73
N PRO A 291 10.52 -13.02 5.05
CA PRO A 291 9.58 -12.51 4.04
C PRO A 291 9.45 -13.44 2.83
N VAL A 292 10.51 -14.14 2.44
CA VAL A 292 10.46 -15.06 1.29
C VAL A 292 9.54 -16.25 1.59
N ALA A 293 9.67 -16.85 2.77
CA ALA A 293 8.81 -17.95 3.18
C ALA A 293 7.36 -17.48 3.38
N ALA A 294 7.15 -16.31 4.00
CA ALA A 294 5.82 -15.74 4.22
C ALA A 294 5.07 -15.47 2.91
N ILE A 295 5.73 -14.80 1.96
CA ILE A 295 5.13 -14.50 0.64
C ILE A 295 4.85 -15.79 -0.13
N ARG A 296 5.77 -16.75 -0.12
CA ARG A 296 5.58 -18.05 -0.78
C ARG A 296 4.38 -18.81 -0.23
N ALA A 297 4.23 -18.83 1.10
CA ALA A 297 3.07 -19.46 1.75
C ALA A 297 1.77 -18.74 1.39
N GLY A 298 1.73 -17.40 1.47
CA GLY A 298 0.58 -16.59 1.08
C GLY A 298 0.20 -16.77 -0.40
N HIS A 299 1.19 -16.80 -1.29
CA HIS A 299 0.98 -17.03 -2.72
C HIS A 299 0.40 -18.42 -3.00
N ALA A 300 0.93 -19.46 -2.33
CA ALA A 300 0.40 -20.83 -2.44
C ALA A 300 -1.03 -20.93 -1.92
N TYR A 301 -1.32 -20.30 -0.77
CA TYR A 301 -2.66 -20.24 -0.20
C TYR A 301 -3.64 -19.50 -1.14
N ALA A 302 -3.27 -18.31 -1.62
CA ALA A 302 -4.09 -17.56 -2.59
C ALA A 302 -4.34 -18.34 -3.88
N GLY A 303 -3.35 -19.09 -4.35
CA GLY A 303 -3.48 -20.01 -5.48
C GLY A 303 -4.49 -21.13 -5.23
N SER A 304 -4.60 -21.65 -4.01
CA SER A 304 -5.57 -22.69 -3.67
C SER A 304 -7.02 -22.24 -3.66
N LEU A 305 -7.26 -20.91 -3.45
CA LEU A 305 -8.60 -20.31 -3.49
C LEU A 305 -9.16 -20.15 -4.91
N THR A 306 -8.34 -20.36 -5.93
CA THR A 306 -8.70 -20.11 -7.34
C THR A 306 -9.16 -21.35 -8.11
N CYS A 307 -9.33 -22.48 -7.43
CA CYS A 307 -9.73 -23.76 -8.04
C CYS A 307 -11.23 -23.98 -8.01
#